data_d2c6aac39bc5b88f4c4b31e020568653
#
_entry.id   d2c6aac39bc5b88f4c4b31e020568653
#
_cell.length_a   1.000
_cell.length_b   1.000
_cell.length_c   1.000
_cell.angle_alpha   90.00
_cell.angle_beta   90.00
_cell.angle_gamma   90.00
#
_symmetry.space_group_name_H-M   'P 1'
#
loop_
_entity.id
_entity.type
_entity.pdbx_description
1 polymer ?
#
loop_
_entity_poly.entity_id
_entity_poly.type
_entity_poly.pdbx_seq_one_letter_code
_entity_poly.pdbx_strand_id
1 'polypeptide(L)'
;MAAADIIVSKSAGSGQNIDAICLGSGRFLRSVLVPFLSFNLKPAVFQTRGRNFLDAFNDNRCDDATTSSGNNNNNYPVSSSLQYPVDTIEFDGSITTSDIEIYSAGTIGTAGGKYSLMDRLISNMNCIAVIGVGVTEAGLQSADNQCMLDLTELLNKIFRRRSLQCPNPNGRICVINTDNLPNNGDVMRSHVLKNAVKYDEVVGEGDMSFVDFISTNVAFLNTMVDRITSSRPNSNGLVPMCEPLPAKALVICDPGRDLPPWMDDANAQAQFGVSSSKSFRWMVDYCNSFEYIFTNTAFY
;
A
#
# COMPACT_ATOMS: atom_id res chain seq x y z
N MET A 1 -1.78 -25.42 -15.52
CA MET A 1 -0.61 -24.82 -14.85
C MET A 1 -1.13 -24.10 -13.60
N ALA A 2 -0.50 -24.29 -12.44
CA ALA A 2 -0.87 -23.50 -11.25
C ALA A 2 -0.52 -22.03 -11.52
N ALA A 3 -1.48 -21.13 -11.36
CA ALA A 3 -1.22 -19.69 -11.50
C ALA A 3 -0.15 -19.28 -10.49
N ALA A 4 0.80 -18.44 -10.90
CA ALA A 4 1.85 -17.96 -10.02
C ALA A 4 1.25 -17.15 -8.86
N ASP A 5 1.69 -17.43 -7.63
CA ASP A 5 1.25 -16.72 -6.43
C ASP A 5 1.95 -15.38 -6.26
N ILE A 6 2.96 -15.10 -7.07
CA ILE A 6 3.71 -13.85 -7.11
C ILE A 6 4.13 -13.51 -8.53
N ILE A 7 4.04 -12.25 -8.88
CA ILE A 7 4.61 -11.68 -10.08
C ILE A 7 5.66 -10.66 -9.65
N VAL A 8 6.87 -10.79 -10.19
CA VAL A 8 7.97 -9.86 -9.93
C VAL A 8 8.39 -9.25 -11.26
N SER A 9 8.67 -7.94 -11.30
CA SER A 9 9.17 -7.31 -12.51
C SER A 9 10.55 -7.86 -12.88
N LYS A 10 10.89 -7.95 -14.17
CA LYS A 10 12.19 -8.46 -14.63
C LYS A 10 13.35 -7.48 -14.53
N SER A 11 13.07 -6.20 -14.33
CA SER A 11 14.14 -5.25 -13.96
C SER A 11 14.83 -5.63 -12.64
N ALA A 12 14.35 -6.71 -12.03
CA ALA A 12 14.84 -7.45 -10.88
C ALA A 12 16.12 -8.27 -11.13
N GLY A 13 17.03 -7.78 -11.91
CA GLY A 13 18.42 -8.25 -11.86
C GLY A 13 18.98 -7.98 -10.46
N SER A 14 19.79 -8.91 -9.93
CA SER A 14 20.45 -8.90 -8.63
C SER A 14 20.54 -7.51 -7.96
N GLY A 15 19.61 -7.16 -7.06
CA GLY A 15 19.61 -5.89 -6.34
C GLY A 15 18.30 -5.09 -6.42
N GLN A 16 17.12 -5.73 -6.54
CA GLN A 16 15.85 -5.00 -6.45
C GLN A 16 15.66 -4.45 -5.05
N ASN A 17 15.72 -3.13 -4.97
CA ASN A 17 15.37 -2.41 -3.78
C ASN A 17 13.87 -2.09 -3.81
N ILE A 18 13.01 -3.06 -3.49
CA ILE A 18 11.66 -2.73 -3.06
C ILE A 18 11.81 -2.02 -1.73
N ASP A 19 11.19 -0.85 -1.61
CA ASP A 19 11.32 0.04 -0.46
C ASP A 19 9.97 0.49 0.11
N ALA A 20 8.87 0.02 -0.53
CA ALA A 20 7.51 0.17 -0.01
C ALA A 20 6.72 -1.14 -0.17
N ILE A 21 5.92 -1.47 0.84
CA ILE A 21 5.02 -2.63 0.82
C ILE A 21 3.59 -2.16 1.07
N CYS A 22 2.66 -2.56 0.20
CA CYS A 22 1.25 -2.30 0.34
C CYS A 22 0.50 -3.59 0.69
N LEU A 23 -0.13 -3.62 1.87
CA LEU A 23 -1.03 -4.69 2.31
C LEU A 23 -2.47 -4.37 1.92
N GLY A 24 -3.05 -5.20 1.10
CA GLY A 24 -4.35 -5.00 0.48
C GLY A 24 -4.23 -4.62 -0.99
N SER A 25 -5.30 -4.86 -1.73
CA SER A 25 -5.44 -4.47 -3.14
C SER A 25 -6.73 -3.66 -3.35
N GLY A 26 -7.14 -2.92 -2.32
CA GLY A 26 -8.33 -2.05 -2.36
C GLY A 26 -8.20 -0.97 -3.44
N ARG A 27 -9.33 -0.55 -3.99
CA ARG A 27 -9.38 0.44 -5.07
C ARG A 27 -8.72 1.76 -4.68
N PHE A 28 -9.01 2.28 -3.48
CA PHE A 28 -8.43 3.51 -2.99
C PHE A 28 -6.90 3.39 -2.85
N LEU A 29 -6.41 2.33 -2.22
CA LEU A 29 -4.96 2.07 -2.12
C LEU A 29 -4.30 2.11 -3.49
N ARG A 30 -4.89 1.42 -4.49
CA ARG A 30 -4.34 1.32 -5.85
C ARG A 30 -4.51 2.58 -6.70
N SER A 31 -5.46 3.46 -6.38
CA SER A 31 -5.72 4.67 -7.16
C SER A 31 -5.14 5.95 -6.57
N VAL A 32 -4.71 5.93 -5.31
CA VAL A 32 -4.16 7.11 -4.63
C VAL A 32 -2.79 6.82 -4.02
N LEU A 33 -2.70 5.88 -3.08
CA LEU A 33 -1.45 5.69 -2.34
C LEU A 33 -0.37 5.02 -3.20
N VAL A 34 -0.69 3.93 -3.92
CA VAL A 34 0.30 3.25 -4.78
C VAL A 34 0.84 4.18 -5.88
N PRO A 35 0.02 4.94 -6.63
CA PRO A 35 0.53 5.94 -7.58
C PRO A 35 1.48 6.95 -6.95
N PHE A 36 1.15 7.45 -5.76
CA PHE A 36 1.99 8.39 -5.03
C PHE A 36 3.32 7.76 -4.60
N LEU A 37 3.29 6.53 -4.07
CA LEU A 37 4.51 5.81 -3.71
C LEU A 37 5.39 5.52 -4.93
N SER A 38 4.78 5.11 -6.05
CA SER A 38 5.49 4.78 -7.29
C SER A 38 6.26 5.95 -7.91
N PHE A 39 5.96 7.17 -7.50
CA PHE A 39 6.67 8.37 -7.96
C PHE A 39 8.16 8.36 -7.56
N ASN A 40 8.49 7.87 -6.35
CA ASN A 40 9.87 7.84 -5.86
C ASN A 40 10.27 6.53 -5.18
N LEU A 41 9.34 5.62 -4.94
CA LEU A 41 9.58 4.32 -4.31
C LEU A 41 9.23 3.18 -5.26
N LYS A 42 9.61 1.99 -4.88
CA LYS A 42 9.36 0.74 -5.59
C LYS A 42 8.35 -0.12 -4.82
N PRO A 43 7.04 0.13 -4.97
CA PRO A 43 6.03 -0.55 -4.18
C PRO A 43 5.83 -2.00 -4.64
N ALA A 44 5.64 -2.88 -3.64
CA ALA A 44 5.07 -4.21 -3.79
C ALA A 44 3.65 -4.22 -3.24
N VAL A 45 2.70 -4.82 -3.97
CA VAL A 45 1.30 -4.91 -3.57
C VAL A 45 0.94 -6.35 -3.22
N PHE A 46 0.52 -6.60 -1.97
CA PHE A 46 0.07 -7.90 -1.49
C PHE A 46 -1.44 -7.92 -1.28
N GLN A 47 -2.12 -8.77 -2.02
CA GLN A 47 -3.54 -9.04 -1.81
C GLN A 47 -3.72 -9.90 -0.57
N THR A 48 -4.48 -9.38 0.41
CA THR A 48 -4.68 -10.03 1.72
C THR A 48 -5.82 -11.05 1.70
N ARG A 49 -6.80 -10.89 0.79
CA ARG A 49 -7.96 -11.77 0.65
C ARG A 49 -8.21 -12.10 -0.81
N GLY A 50 -8.43 -13.39 -1.09
CA GLY A 50 -8.69 -13.87 -2.46
C GLY A 50 -7.49 -13.67 -3.39
N ARG A 51 -7.75 -13.69 -4.70
CA ARG A 51 -6.75 -13.59 -5.77
C ARG A 51 -7.16 -12.67 -6.92
N ASN A 52 -8.33 -12.07 -6.85
CA ASN A 52 -8.96 -11.39 -7.99
C ASN A 52 -8.04 -10.36 -8.67
N PHE A 53 -7.31 -9.56 -7.88
CA PHE A 53 -6.36 -8.58 -8.42
C PHE A 53 -5.18 -9.29 -9.12
N LEU A 54 -4.58 -10.28 -8.48
CA LEU A 54 -3.45 -11.02 -9.04
C LEU A 54 -3.85 -11.81 -10.29
N ASP A 55 -5.02 -12.45 -10.27
CA ASP A 55 -5.52 -13.24 -11.40
C ASP A 55 -5.85 -12.30 -12.58
N ALA A 56 -6.57 -11.22 -12.38
CA ALA A 56 -6.83 -10.22 -13.41
C ALA A 56 -5.54 -9.56 -13.94
N PHE A 57 -4.54 -9.42 -13.11
CA PHE A 57 -3.22 -8.92 -13.51
C PHE A 57 -2.50 -9.94 -14.41
N ASN A 58 -2.62 -11.24 -14.12
CA ASN A 58 -2.05 -12.30 -14.93
C ASN A 58 -2.77 -12.45 -16.28
N ASP A 59 -4.11 -12.38 -16.29
CA ASP A 59 -4.92 -12.52 -17.50
C ASP A 59 -4.59 -11.42 -18.51
N ASN A 60 -4.49 -10.17 -18.10
CA ASN A 60 -4.15 -9.06 -19.00
C ASN A 60 -2.72 -9.16 -19.57
N ARG A 61 -1.80 -9.85 -18.92
CA ARG A 61 -0.46 -10.10 -19.47
C ARG A 61 -0.44 -11.17 -20.57
N CYS A 62 -1.43 -12.05 -20.59
CA CYS A 62 -1.54 -13.08 -21.62
C CYS A 62 -2.06 -12.51 -22.94
N ASP A 63 -2.90 -11.49 -22.91
CA ASP A 63 -3.50 -10.88 -24.10
C ASP A 63 -2.49 -10.08 -24.92
N ASP A 64 -1.52 -9.41 -24.29
CA ASP A 64 -0.43 -8.69 -24.97
C ASP A 64 0.55 -9.64 -25.67
N ALA A 65 0.62 -10.91 -25.28
CA ALA A 65 1.51 -11.90 -25.87
C ALA A 65 0.96 -12.52 -27.17
N THR A 66 -0.34 -12.35 -27.47
CA THR A 66 -0.99 -12.98 -28.65
C THR A 66 -0.87 -12.16 -29.94
N THR A 67 -0.37 -10.94 -29.90
CA THR A 67 -0.21 -10.06 -31.08
C THR A 67 1.13 -10.21 -31.83
N SER A 68 2.07 -11.00 -31.33
CA SER A 68 3.32 -11.32 -32.05
C SER A 68 3.33 -12.78 -32.52
N SER A 69 2.82 -13.01 -33.73
CA SER A 69 2.87 -14.29 -34.41
C SER A 69 4.31 -14.76 -34.67
N GLY A 70 4.64 -15.94 -34.20
CA GLY A 70 5.66 -16.82 -34.76
C GLY A 70 7.02 -16.82 -34.10
N ASN A 71 7.19 -17.64 -33.06
CA ASN A 71 8.22 -18.67 -32.97
C ASN A 71 8.13 -19.37 -31.60
N ASN A 72 8.06 -20.70 -31.65
CA ASN A 72 8.04 -21.60 -30.50
C ASN A 72 9.40 -21.57 -29.75
N ASN A 73 9.63 -20.60 -28.93
CA ASN A 73 10.58 -20.68 -27.83
C ASN A 73 9.91 -19.99 -26.63
N ASN A 74 9.79 -20.71 -25.52
CA ASN A 74 9.14 -20.32 -24.26
C ASN A 74 9.74 -19.06 -23.57
N ASN A 75 10.03 -18.03 -24.33
CA ASN A 75 10.38 -16.69 -23.83
C ASN A 75 9.17 -15.78 -23.97
N TYR A 76 8.32 -15.73 -22.94
CA TYR A 76 7.34 -14.69 -22.81
C TYR A 76 8.04 -13.31 -22.87
N PRO A 77 7.55 -12.35 -23.69
CA PRO A 77 8.02 -10.98 -23.60
C PRO A 77 7.59 -10.43 -22.25
N VAL A 78 8.52 -10.44 -21.32
CA VAL A 78 8.29 -9.91 -20.00
C VAL A 78 8.47 -8.41 -20.13
N SER A 79 7.38 -7.68 -19.98
CA SER A 79 7.43 -6.25 -19.72
C SER A 79 8.47 -5.97 -18.63
N SER A 80 9.29 -4.97 -18.84
CA SER A 80 10.33 -4.57 -17.88
C SER A 80 9.73 -4.07 -16.55
N SER A 81 8.46 -3.67 -16.55
CA SER A 81 7.71 -3.19 -15.38
C SER A 81 6.34 -3.88 -15.29
N LEU A 82 5.82 -3.97 -14.07
CA LEU A 82 4.45 -4.39 -13.81
C LEU A 82 3.59 -3.14 -13.74
N GLN A 83 2.54 -3.07 -14.58
CA GLN A 83 1.65 -1.92 -14.64
C GLN A 83 0.19 -2.36 -14.55
N TYR A 84 -0.64 -1.52 -13.95
CA TYR A 84 -2.10 -1.65 -13.99
C TYR A 84 -2.72 -0.28 -14.25
N PRO A 85 -3.83 -0.23 -15.01
CA PRO A 85 -4.49 1.03 -15.32
C PRO A 85 -5.33 1.53 -14.15
N VAL A 86 -5.42 2.86 -14.04
CA VAL A 86 -6.35 3.59 -13.16
C VAL A 86 -7.11 4.58 -14.02
N ASP A 87 -8.45 4.51 -13.97
CA ASP A 87 -9.32 5.46 -14.67
C ASP A 87 -9.68 6.64 -13.77
N THR A 88 -9.69 7.81 -14.34
CA THR A 88 -10.28 9.02 -13.77
C THR A 88 -11.45 9.45 -14.64
N ILE A 89 -12.63 9.61 -14.07
CA ILE A 89 -13.79 10.20 -14.74
C ILE A 89 -13.67 11.71 -14.55
N GLU A 90 -13.43 12.43 -15.62
CA GLU A 90 -13.29 13.88 -15.57
C GLU A 90 -14.65 14.58 -15.40
N PHE A 91 -14.63 15.88 -15.06
CA PHE A 91 -15.86 16.67 -14.84
C PHE A 91 -16.76 16.77 -16.07
N ASP A 92 -16.21 16.63 -17.27
CA ASP A 92 -16.96 16.59 -18.54
C ASP A 92 -17.49 15.19 -18.90
N GLY A 93 -17.25 14.20 -18.04
CA GLY A 93 -17.62 12.79 -18.24
C GLY A 93 -16.64 11.99 -19.10
N SER A 94 -15.57 12.59 -19.61
CA SER A 94 -14.49 11.85 -20.28
C SER A 94 -13.72 10.97 -19.29
N ILE A 95 -13.03 9.96 -19.81
CA ILE A 95 -12.22 9.05 -18.98
C ILE A 95 -10.76 9.19 -19.38
N THR A 96 -9.93 9.56 -18.42
CA THR A 96 -8.48 9.55 -18.54
C THR A 96 -7.93 8.30 -17.86
N THR A 97 -7.10 7.52 -18.56
CA THR A 97 -6.45 6.33 -18.03
C THR A 97 -4.97 6.58 -17.78
N SER A 98 -4.49 6.24 -16.60
CA SER A 98 -3.07 6.31 -16.23
C SER A 98 -2.56 4.92 -15.86
N ASP A 99 -1.42 4.51 -16.42
CA ASP A 99 -0.76 3.26 -16.06
C ASP A 99 0.14 3.44 -14.85
N ILE A 100 -0.11 2.66 -13.81
CA ILE A 100 0.59 2.73 -12.53
C ILE A 100 1.60 1.59 -12.44
N GLU A 101 2.85 1.96 -12.26
CA GLU A 101 3.95 1.01 -12.12
C GLU A 101 4.05 0.46 -10.70
N ILE A 102 4.23 -0.86 -10.59
CA ILE A 102 4.57 -1.56 -9.35
C ILE A 102 5.72 -2.55 -9.60
N TYR A 103 6.45 -2.92 -8.56
CA TYR A 103 7.63 -3.78 -8.70
C TYR A 103 7.34 -5.23 -8.38
N SER A 104 6.32 -5.50 -7.59
CA SER A 104 5.86 -6.85 -7.28
C SER A 104 4.38 -6.87 -6.96
N ALA A 105 3.71 -7.94 -7.32
CA ALA A 105 2.34 -8.25 -6.91
C ALA A 105 2.27 -9.68 -6.40
N GLY A 106 1.53 -9.92 -5.32
CA GLY A 106 1.40 -11.23 -4.74
C GLY A 106 0.19 -11.39 -3.83
N THR A 107 0.02 -12.59 -3.29
CA THR A 107 -0.98 -12.90 -2.26
C THR A 107 -0.30 -13.29 -0.96
N ILE A 108 -0.94 -13.05 0.18
CA ILE A 108 -0.43 -13.49 1.48
C ILE A 108 -0.60 -15.00 1.66
N GLY A 109 -1.72 -15.57 1.19
CA GLY A 109 -1.96 -17.01 1.23
C GLY A 109 -1.46 -17.69 -0.03
N THR A 110 -0.52 -18.61 0.09
CA THR A 110 0.09 -19.34 -1.03
C THR A 110 0.20 -20.83 -0.78
N ALA A 111 0.46 -21.61 -1.84
CA ALA A 111 0.75 -23.04 -1.72
C ALA A 111 2.02 -23.35 -0.90
N GLY A 112 2.95 -22.40 -0.81
CA GLY A 112 4.17 -22.49 0.02
C GLY A 112 3.97 -22.15 1.47
N GLY A 113 2.72 -21.87 1.88
CA GLY A 113 2.36 -21.45 3.23
C GLY A 113 2.04 -19.97 3.34
N LYS A 114 1.22 -19.64 4.33
CA LYS A 114 0.89 -18.24 4.65
C LYS A 114 2.18 -17.48 4.94
N TYR A 115 2.31 -16.29 4.31
CA TYR A 115 3.48 -15.41 4.42
C TYR A 115 4.77 -15.84 3.71
N SER A 116 4.83 -16.99 3.04
CA SER A 116 6.07 -17.43 2.36
C SER A 116 6.58 -16.44 1.31
N LEU A 117 5.68 -15.76 0.59
CA LEU A 117 6.03 -14.73 -0.39
C LEU A 117 6.54 -13.45 0.27
N MET A 118 5.96 -13.10 1.41
CA MET A 118 6.40 -11.97 2.23
C MET A 118 7.81 -12.22 2.77
N ASP A 119 8.14 -13.44 3.22
CA ASP A 119 9.49 -13.83 3.62
C ASP A 119 10.49 -13.68 2.47
N ARG A 120 10.13 -14.18 1.28
CA ARG A 120 10.99 -14.06 0.09
C ARG A 120 11.23 -12.60 -0.30
N LEU A 121 10.17 -11.77 -0.25
CA LEU A 121 10.31 -10.35 -0.56
C LEU A 121 11.26 -9.68 0.42
N ILE A 122 10.97 -9.77 1.71
CA ILE A 122 11.76 -9.15 2.77
C ILE A 122 13.21 -9.65 2.74
N SER A 123 13.43 -10.93 2.41
CA SER A 123 14.77 -11.50 2.27
C SER A 123 15.61 -10.84 1.18
N ASN A 124 15.00 -10.23 0.19
CA ASN A 124 15.66 -9.57 -0.93
C ASN A 124 15.66 -8.04 -0.83
N MET A 125 15.04 -7.46 0.20
CA MET A 125 15.03 -6.01 0.41
C MET A 125 16.28 -5.54 1.14
N ASN A 126 16.74 -4.33 0.84
CA ASN A 126 17.82 -3.65 1.56
C ASN A 126 17.30 -2.55 2.48
N CYS A 127 16.17 -1.95 2.13
CA CYS A 127 15.54 -0.90 2.92
C CYS A 127 14.02 -1.01 2.86
N ILE A 128 13.36 -0.33 3.79
CA ILE A 128 11.91 -0.11 3.78
C ILE A 128 11.59 1.26 4.36
N ALA A 129 10.85 2.06 3.60
CA ALA A 129 10.44 3.41 3.98
C ALA A 129 8.97 3.46 4.43
N VAL A 130 8.09 2.79 3.67
CA VAL A 130 6.65 2.93 3.84
C VAL A 130 5.95 1.56 3.76
N ILE A 131 4.97 1.38 4.64
CA ILE A 131 3.97 0.32 4.56
C ILE A 131 2.60 0.97 4.36
N GLY A 132 2.01 0.76 3.19
CA GLY A 132 0.63 1.13 2.91
C GLY A 132 -0.35 0.04 3.36
N VAL A 133 -1.46 0.41 3.99
CA VAL A 133 -2.46 -0.55 4.48
C VAL A 133 -3.83 -0.20 3.90
N GLY A 134 -4.33 -1.06 3.02
CA GLY A 134 -5.66 -0.95 2.40
C GLY A 134 -6.70 -1.71 3.22
N VAL A 135 -7.02 -1.22 4.40
CA VAL A 135 -8.00 -1.82 5.30
C VAL A 135 -9.17 -0.86 5.51
N THR A 136 -10.36 -1.41 5.63
CA THR A 136 -11.58 -0.65 5.96
C THR A 136 -11.82 -0.66 7.47
N GLU A 137 -12.72 0.22 7.94
CA GLU A 137 -13.17 0.28 9.34
C GLU A 137 -13.41 -1.11 9.94
N ALA A 138 -14.10 -1.99 9.22
CA ALA A 138 -14.33 -3.37 9.68
C ALA A 138 -13.04 -4.14 9.96
N GLY A 139 -11.96 -3.84 9.26
CA GLY A 139 -10.63 -4.42 9.48
C GLY A 139 -9.88 -3.83 10.66
N LEU A 140 -10.29 -2.67 11.14
CA LEU A 140 -9.69 -1.95 12.27
C LEU A 140 -10.46 -2.15 13.59
N GLN A 141 -11.59 -2.89 13.61
CA GLN A 141 -12.41 -3.06 14.80
C GLN A 141 -11.75 -3.90 15.90
N SER A 142 -10.80 -4.76 15.56
CA SER A 142 -10.18 -5.69 16.52
C SER A 142 -8.73 -6.00 16.16
N ALA A 143 -7.91 -6.16 17.19
CA ALA A 143 -6.54 -6.65 17.04
C ALA A 143 -6.47 -8.06 16.43
N ASP A 144 -7.48 -8.89 16.65
CA ASP A 144 -7.54 -10.25 16.12
C ASP A 144 -8.07 -10.29 14.67
N ASN A 145 -8.38 -9.13 14.07
CA ASN A 145 -8.72 -9.06 12.66
C ASN A 145 -7.51 -9.48 11.80
N GLN A 146 -7.79 -10.26 10.74
CA GLN A 146 -6.74 -10.84 9.91
C GLN A 146 -5.78 -9.79 9.33
N CYS A 147 -6.28 -8.60 8.99
CA CYS A 147 -5.44 -7.53 8.46
C CYS A 147 -4.44 -7.01 9.51
N MET A 148 -4.85 -6.91 10.78
CA MET A 148 -3.96 -6.51 11.87
C MET A 148 -2.94 -7.60 12.20
N LEU A 149 -3.34 -8.86 12.12
CA LEU A 149 -2.42 -10.00 12.25
C LEU A 149 -1.40 -10.03 11.12
N ASP A 150 -1.84 -9.80 9.88
CA ASP A 150 -0.96 -9.77 8.70
C ASP A 150 0.04 -8.60 8.77
N LEU A 151 -0.40 -7.42 9.24
CA LEU A 151 0.47 -6.27 9.46
C LEU A 151 1.49 -6.53 10.57
N THR A 152 1.05 -7.14 11.68
CA THR A 152 1.94 -7.49 12.79
C THR A 152 2.99 -8.49 12.34
N GLU A 153 2.60 -9.50 11.57
CA GLU A 153 3.54 -10.49 11.04
C GLU A 153 4.53 -9.87 10.05
N LEU A 154 4.09 -8.97 9.18
CA LEU A 154 4.99 -8.22 8.29
C LEU A 154 6.06 -7.47 9.10
N LEU A 155 5.64 -6.72 10.12
CA LEU A 155 6.55 -5.95 10.97
C LEU A 155 7.50 -6.87 11.77
N ASN A 156 7.03 -8.04 12.24
CA ASN A 156 7.86 -9.02 12.89
C ASN A 156 8.96 -9.59 11.96
N LYS A 157 8.61 -9.85 10.70
CA LYS A 157 9.59 -10.29 9.70
C LYS A 157 10.64 -9.22 9.40
N ILE A 158 10.21 -7.95 9.31
CA ILE A 158 11.11 -6.80 9.16
C ILE A 158 12.03 -6.68 10.38
N PHE A 159 11.49 -6.77 11.59
CA PHE A 159 12.25 -6.74 12.84
C PHE A 159 13.33 -7.83 12.89
N ARG A 160 12.97 -9.06 12.54
CA ARG A 160 13.91 -10.20 12.52
C ARG A 160 15.03 -10.02 11.50
N ARG A 161 14.78 -9.26 10.43
CA ARG A 161 15.79 -8.90 9.45
C ARG A 161 16.54 -7.63 9.86
N ARG A 162 17.38 -7.73 10.87
CA ARG A 162 18.16 -6.61 11.46
C ARG A 162 19.02 -5.83 10.48
N SER A 163 19.25 -6.33 9.25
CA SER A 163 20.02 -5.67 8.21
C SER A 163 19.20 -4.69 7.35
N LEU A 164 17.87 -4.67 7.50
CA LEU A 164 17.01 -3.73 6.77
C LEU A 164 17.24 -2.31 7.30
N GLN A 165 17.49 -1.40 6.37
CA GLN A 165 17.62 0.02 6.68
C GLN A 165 16.28 0.73 6.49
N CYS A 166 16.08 1.80 7.22
CA CYS A 166 15.00 2.75 6.97
C CYS A 166 15.60 4.09 6.55
N PRO A 167 15.33 4.55 5.31
CA PRO A 167 15.93 5.77 4.77
C PRO A 167 15.22 7.05 5.25
N ASN A 168 14.15 6.94 6.03
CA ASN A 168 13.39 8.07 6.51
C ASN A 168 14.18 8.91 7.51
N PRO A 169 13.87 10.21 7.69
CA PRO A 169 14.68 11.14 8.49
C PRO A 169 14.96 10.67 9.92
N ASN A 170 13.99 10.04 10.57
CA ASN A 170 14.13 9.55 11.95
C ASN A 170 14.42 8.04 12.03
N GLY A 171 14.73 7.39 10.90
CA GLY A 171 14.92 5.94 10.85
C GLY A 171 13.66 5.12 11.15
N ARG A 172 12.47 5.74 11.05
CA ARG A 172 11.18 5.09 11.37
C ARG A 172 10.43 4.72 10.11
N ILE A 173 9.94 3.48 10.07
CA ILE A 173 9.07 2.99 8.99
C ILE A 173 7.69 3.64 9.14
N CYS A 174 7.21 4.28 8.08
CA CYS A 174 5.89 4.91 8.09
C CYS A 174 4.81 3.90 7.71
N VAL A 175 3.80 3.72 8.56
CA VAL A 175 2.60 2.93 8.26
C VAL A 175 1.46 3.90 7.96
N ILE A 176 0.92 3.81 6.73
CA ILE A 176 -0.11 4.71 6.18
C ILE A 176 -1.35 3.89 5.86
N ASN A 177 -2.47 4.19 6.52
CA ASN A 177 -3.77 3.59 6.20
C ASN A 177 -4.50 4.37 5.09
N THR A 178 -5.42 3.72 4.41
CA THR A 178 -6.27 4.32 3.37
C THR A 178 -7.75 4.22 3.71
N ASP A 179 -8.11 4.49 4.96
CA ASP A 179 -9.49 4.52 5.46
C ASP A 179 -9.80 5.83 6.19
N ASN A 180 -11.09 6.12 6.35
CA ASN A 180 -11.61 7.34 6.99
C ASN A 180 -11.89 7.22 8.49
N LEU A 181 -11.53 6.10 9.13
CA LEU A 181 -11.73 5.97 10.57
C LEU A 181 -10.90 7.05 11.31
N PRO A 182 -11.50 7.85 12.18
CA PRO A 182 -10.75 8.81 13.01
C PRO A 182 -9.64 8.10 13.81
N ASN A 183 -8.47 8.72 13.87
CA ASN A 183 -7.30 8.20 14.57
C ASN A 183 -6.89 6.77 14.10
N ASN A 184 -7.08 6.47 12.83
CA ASN A 184 -6.83 5.14 12.27
C ASN A 184 -5.40 4.64 12.47
N GLY A 185 -4.40 5.51 12.44
CA GLY A 185 -3.01 5.18 12.75
C GLY A 185 -2.83 4.76 14.21
N ASP A 186 -3.41 5.50 15.15
CA ASP A 186 -3.34 5.19 16.59
C ASP A 186 -4.07 3.87 16.90
N VAL A 187 -5.20 3.62 16.25
CA VAL A 187 -5.94 2.36 16.36
C VAL A 187 -5.09 1.19 15.86
N MET A 188 -4.49 1.32 14.66
CA MET A 188 -3.57 0.30 14.13
C MET A 188 -2.40 0.04 15.08
N ARG A 189 -1.75 1.11 15.57
CA ARG A 189 -0.65 1.00 16.53
C ARG A 189 -1.05 0.21 17.76
N SER A 190 -2.20 0.52 18.35
CA SER A 190 -2.73 -0.18 19.53
C SER A 190 -2.94 -1.68 19.25
N HIS A 191 -3.52 -2.03 18.11
CA HIS A 191 -3.75 -3.42 17.73
C HIS A 191 -2.46 -4.18 17.45
N VAL A 192 -1.53 -3.56 16.74
CA VAL A 192 -0.22 -4.17 16.45
C VAL A 192 0.57 -4.40 17.75
N LEU A 193 0.60 -3.43 18.67
CA LEU A 193 1.27 -3.58 19.98
C LEU A 193 0.64 -4.71 20.79
N LYS A 194 -0.69 -4.81 20.83
CA LYS A 194 -1.38 -5.91 21.51
C LYS A 194 -0.98 -7.28 20.95
N ASN A 195 -0.83 -7.37 19.64
CA ASN A 195 -0.41 -8.60 18.99
C ASN A 195 1.10 -8.87 19.16
N ALA A 196 1.92 -7.82 19.18
CA ALA A 196 3.38 -7.92 19.27
C ALA A 196 3.86 -8.61 20.56
N VAL A 197 3.15 -8.45 21.66
CA VAL A 197 3.45 -9.10 22.94
C VAL A 197 3.61 -10.62 22.80
N LYS A 198 2.84 -11.24 21.90
CA LYS A 198 2.90 -12.70 21.65
C LYS A 198 4.24 -13.15 21.03
N TYR A 199 4.99 -12.23 20.44
CA TYR A 199 6.29 -12.50 19.79
C TYR A 199 7.48 -12.26 20.73
N ASP A 200 7.29 -11.52 21.83
CA ASP A 200 8.35 -11.17 22.77
C ASP A 200 8.67 -12.27 23.80
N GLU A 201 7.83 -13.29 23.91
CA GLU A 201 8.05 -14.41 24.84
C GLU A 201 9.34 -15.22 24.53
N VAL A 202 10.02 -14.92 23.43
CA VAL A 202 11.17 -15.70 22.90
C VAL A 202 12.46 -14.85 22.79
N VAL A 203 12.48 -13.61 23.29
CA VAL A 203 13.65 -12.71 23.13
C VAL A 203 14.65 -12.93 24.27
N GLY A 204 15.95 -13.10 23.93
CA GLY A 204 17.03 -13.22 24.91
C GLY A 204 17.30 -11.91 25.67
N GLU A 205 17.82 -12.02 26.88
CA GLU A 205 18.20 -10.85 27.68
C GLU A 205 19.20 -9.95 26.93
N GLY A 206 18.89 -8.66 26.87
CA GLY A 206 19.77 -7.62 26.26
C GLY A 206 19.47 -7.27 24.80
N ASP A 207 18.59 -7.99 24.14
CA ASP A 207 18.12 -7.65 22.78
C ASP A 207 16.89 -6.73 22.84
N MET A 208 16.76 -5.85 21.82
CA MET A 208 15.54 -5.04 21.63
C MET A 208 14.34 -5.98 21.45
N SER A 209 13.28 -5.77 22.21
CA SER A 209 12.04 -6.53 22.06
C SER A 209 11.30 -6.10 20.78
N PHE A 210 10.39 -6.93 20.28
CA PHE A 210 9.56 -6.56 19.15
C PHE A 210 8.60 -5.39 19.49
N VAL A 211 8.09 -5.36 20.72
CA VAL A 211 7.28 -4.24 21.23
C VAL A 211 8.09 -2.94 21.25
N ASP A 212 9.36 -2.97 21.68
CA ASP A 212 10.24 -1.81 21.65
C ASP A 212 10.52 -1.35 20.21
N PHE A 213 10.78 -2.29 19.30
CA PHE A 213 10.95 -1.97 17.89
C PHE A 213 9.70 -1.26 17.31
N ILE A 214 8.49 -1.80 17.55
CA ILE A 214 7.25 -1.14 17.09
C ILE A 214 7.12 0.26 17.68
N SER A 215 7.49 0.44 18.94
CA SER A 215 7.34 1.71 19.65
C SER A 215 8.33 2.79 19.18
N THR A 216 9.54 2.39 18.79
CA THR A 216 10.65 3.30 18.47
C THR A 216 10.91 3.45 16.98
N ASN A 217 10.76 2.38 16.19
CA ASN A 217 11.16 2.31 14.79
C ASN A 217 9.98 2.33 13.80
N VAL A 218 8.73 2.38 14.29
CA VAL A 218 7.54 2.43 13.43
C VAL A 218 6.69 3.64 13.77
N ALA A 219 6.38 4.45 12.75
CA ALA A 219 5.46 5.57 12.83
C ALA A 219 4.12 5.19 12.22
N PHE A 220 3.08 5.07 13.02
CA PHE A 220 1.71 4.85 12.54
C PHE A 220 1.06 6.23 12.35
N LEU A 221 0.83 6.60 11.10
CA LEU A 221 0.34 7.92 10.75
C LEU A 221 -1.17 7.92 10.62
N ASN A 222 -1.82 8.87 11.27
CA ASN A 222 -3.25 9.10 11.10
C ASN A 222 -3.52 9.69 9.73
N THR A 223 -4.56 9.22 9.06
CA THR A 223 -4.90 9.64 7.70
C THR A 223 -6.38 9.96 7.57
N MET A 224 -6.68 10.74 6.55
CA MET A 224 -8.02 10.95 6.05
C MET A 224 -8.00 10.79 4.53
N VAL A 225 -9.01 10.14 3.99
CA VAL A 225 -9.16 9.92 2.55
C VAL A 225 -10.41 10.63 2.04
N ASP A 226 -10.30 11.23 0.86
CA ASP A 226 -11.36 11.98 0.22
C ASP A 226 -11.29 11.79 -1.30
N ARG A 227 -11.67 10.62 -1.75
CA ARG A 227 -11.83 10.30 -3.17
C ARG A 227 -12.78 9.13 -3.32
N ILE A 228 -13.82 9.29 -4.11
CA ILE A 228 -14.73 8.20 -4.42
C ILE A 228 -14.07 7.28 -5.45
N THR A 229 -14.12 5.99 -5.18
CA THR A 229 -13.57 4.96 -6.06
C THR A 229 -14.55 3.84 -6.33
N SER A 230 -14.64 3.42 -7.59
CA SER A 230 -15.41 2.29 -8.08
C SER A 230 -14.50 1.33 -8.86
N SER A 231 -15.06 0.45 -9.67
CA SER A 231 -14.29 -0.38 -10.61
C SER A 231 -14.83 -0.17 -12.01
N ARG A 232 -13.95 -0.15 -13.01
CA ARG A 232 -14.37 -0.20 -14.42
C ARG A 232 -15.25 -1.45 -14.62
N PRO A 233 -16.41 -1.34 -15.25
CA PRO A 233 -17.23 -2.51 -15.60
C PRO A 233 -16.39 -3.53 -16.38
N ASN A 234 -16.62 -4.81 -16.13
CA ASN A 234 -15.96 -5.93 -16.81
C ASN A 234 -14.42 -6.01 -16.68
N SER A 235 -13.82 -5.26 -15.75
CA SER A 235 -12.37 -5.31 -15.52
C SER A 235 -11.93 -6.34 -14.47
N ASN A 236 -12.84 -7.21 -14.00
CA ASN A 236 -12.60 -8.15 -12.89
C ASN A 236 -11.98 -7.47 -11.65
N GLY A 237 -12.22 -6.17 -11.47
CA GLY A 237 -11.69 -5.38 -10.36
C GLY A 237 -10.21 -4.96 -10.51
N LEU A 238 -9.58 -5.24 -11.65
CA LEU A 238 -8.20 -4.79 -11.92
C LEU A 238 -8.12 -3.27 -12.00
N VAL A 239 -9.04 -2.64 -12.72
CA VAL A 239 -9.02 -1.20 -13.01
C VAL A 239 -9.88 -0.44 -11.99
N PRO A 240 -9.27 0.29 -11.03
CA PRO A 240 -10.00 1.26 -10.24
C PRO A 240 -10.50 2.39 -11.14
N MET A 241 -11.73 2.83 -10.90
CA MET A 241 -12.33 3.98 -11.54
C MET A 241 -12.64 5.03 -10.46
N CYS A 242 -12.17 6.24 -10.65
CA CYS A 242 -12.17 7.29 -9.64
C CYS A 242 -12.85 8.54 -10.17
N GLU A 243 -13.40 9.35 -9.29
CA GLU A 243 -13.73 10.73 -9.59
C GLU A 243 -12.48 11.55 -9.91
N PRO A 244 -12.60 12.77 -10.47
CA PRO A 244 -11.48 13.67 -10.69
C PRO A 244 -10.66 13.83 -9.41
N LEU A 245 -9.36 13.99 -9.54
CA LEU A 245 -8.48 14.08 -8.39
C LEU A 245 -8.80 15.34 -7.58
N PRO A 246 -9.33 15.23 -6.35
CA PRO A 246 -9.50 16.39 -5.50
C PRO A 246 -8.12 16.92 -5.07
N ALA A 247 -8.05 18.19 -4.71
CA ALA A 247 -6.81 18.80 -4.24
C ALA A 247 -6.17 18.04 -3.05
N LYS A 248 -6.97 17.23 -2.34
CA LYS A 248 -6.55 16.45 -1.18
C LYS A 248 -7.28 15.11 -1.12
N ALA A 249 -6.87 14.18 -1.98
CA ALA A 249 -7.41 12.82 -1.98
C ALA A 249 -6.98 12.02 -0.73
N LEU A 250 -5.77 12.29 -0.22
CA LEU A 250 -5.21 11.67 0.98
C LEU A 250 -4.48 12.72 1.81
N VAL A 251 -4.87 12.86 3.06
CA VAL A 251 -4.20 13.72 4.04
C VAL A 251 -3.53 12.84 5.08
N ILE A 252 -2.24 13.09 5.34
CA ILE A 252 -1.44 12.33 6.30
C ILE A 252 -1.01 13.26 7.42
N CYS A 253 -1.29 12.88 8.68
CA CYS A 253 -0.83 13.58 9.86
C CYS A 253 0.54 13.03 10.27
N ASP A 254 1.60 13.83 10.07
CA ASP A 254 2.98 13.48 10.40
C ASP A 254 3.62 14.49 11.36
N PRO A 255 3.25 14.47 12.66
CA PRO A 255 3.80 15.40 13.65
C PRO A 255 5.29 15.15 13.91
N GLY A 256 5.75 13.91 13.72
CA GLY A 256 7.13 13.48 13.93
C GLY A 256 8.09 13.82 12.79
N ARG A 257 7.57 14.20 11.63
CA ARG A 257 8.34 14.33 10.38
C ARG A 257 9.08 13.04 10.02
N ASP A 258 8.35 11.95 10.08
CA ASP A 258 8.85 10.59 9.81
C ASP A 258 8.76 10.22 8.33
N LEU A 259 7.92 10.92 7.55
CA LEU A 259 7.75 10.66 6.11
C LEU A 259 9.04 10.94 5.32
N PRO A 260 9.28 10.19 4.24
CA PRO A 260 10.34 10.54 3.29
C PRO A 260 10.23 12.00 2.84
N PRO A 261 11.33 12.77 2.76
CA PRO A 261 11.29 14.21 2.47
C PRO A 261 10.59 14.59 1.16
N TRP A 262 10.65 13.73 0.13
CA TRP A 262 9.99 13.96 -1.15
C TRP A 262 8.44 13.94 -1.04
N MET A 263 7.89 13.30 0.00
CA MET A 263 6.43 13.32 0.25
C MET A 263 5.92 14.69 0.69
N ASP A 264 6.82 15.56 1.13
CA ASP A 264 6.52 16.97 1.43
C ASP A 264 6.69 17.89 0.20
N ASP A 265 7.14 17.37 -0.95
CA ASP A 265 7.27 18.15 -2.17
C ASP A 265 5.90 18.59 -2.71
N ALA A 266 5.74 19.90 -2.93
CA ALA A 266 4.48 20.49 -3.31
C ALA A 266 3.98 20.00 -4.69
N ASN A 267 4.88 19.68 -5.64
CA ASN A 267 4.50 19.19 -6.95
C ASN A 267 4.03 17.74 -6.87
N ALA A 268 4.74 16.89 -6.11
CA ALA A 268 4.31 15.52 -5.86
C ALA A 268 2.95 15.48 -5.14
N GLN A 269 2.77 16.32 -4.12
CA GLN A 269 1.50 16.44 -3.42
C GLN A 269 0.36 16.89 -4.36
N ALA A 270 0.58 17.92 -5.16
CA ALA A 270 -0.41 18.41 -6.10
C ALA A 270 -0.76 17.38 -7.18
N GLN A 271 0.25 16.67 -7.71
CA GLN A 271 0.06 15.67 -8.77
C GLN A 271 -0.81 14.49 -8.33
N PHE A 272 -0.73 14.08 -7.07
CA PHE A 272 -1.42 12.88 -6.55
C PHE A 272 -2.54 13.20 -5.56
N GLY A 273 -2.82 14.47 -5.30
CA GLY A 273 -3.82 14.88 -4.30
C GLY A 273 -3.47 14.40 -2.89
N VAL A 274 -2.19 14.20 -2.61
CA VAL A 274 -1.71 13.81 -1.28
C VAL A 274 -1.18 15.04 -0.56
N SER A 275 -1.43 15.17 0.72
CA SER A 275 -0.81 16.21 1.53
C SER A 275 -0.44 15.70 2.91
N SER A 276 0.68 16.19 3.42
CA SER A 276 1.13 15.94 4.78
C SER A 276 0.81 17.15 5.67
N SER A 277 0.53 16.89 6.93
CA SER A 277 0.28 17.92 7.94
C SER A 277 1.03 17.60 9.22
N LYS A 278 1.64 18.64 9.80
CA LYS A 278 2.32 18.56 11.12
C LYS A 278 1.36 18.73 12.29
N SER A 279 0.10 19.03 12.02
CA SER A 279 -0.89 19.38 13.04
C SER A 279 -2.13 18.51 12.90
N PHE A 280 -2.40 17.72 13.92
CA PHE A 280 -3.64 16.98 14.07
C PHE A 280 -4.87 17.90 14.01
N ARG A 281 -4.76 19.11 14.57
CA ARG A 281 -5.82 20.10 14.59
C ARG A 281 -6.24 20.51 13.18
N TRP A 282 -5.29 20.67 12.27
CA TRP A 282 -5.57 21.01 10.89
C TRP A 282 -6.34 19.89 10.17
N MET A 283 -6.02 18.63 10.46
CA MET A 283 -6.74 17.48 9.91
C MET A 283 -8.18 17.41 10.43
N VAL A 284 -8.40 17.71 11.72
CA VAL A 284 -9.74 17.76 12.33
C VAL A 284 -10.55 18.94 11.75
N ASP A 285 -9.94 20.10 11.59
CA ASP A 285 -10.61 21.28 11.01
C ASP A 285 -10.97 21.04 9.53
N TYR A 286 -10.15 20.31 8.82
CA TYR A 286 -10.43 19.88 7.45
C TYR A 286 -11.58 18.86 7.39
N CYS A 287 -11.58 17.84 8.25
CA CYS A 287 -12.68 16.88 8.37
C CYS A 287 -14.00 17.57 8.70
N ASN A 288 -13.99 18.46 9.66
CA ASN A 288 -15.19 19.22 10.07
C ASN A 288 -15.72 20.14 8.96
N SER A 289 -14.85 20.70 8.12
CA SER A 289 -15.28 21.49 6.96
C SER A 289 -15.89 20.62 5.86
N PHE A 290 -15.49 19.34 5.74
CA PHE A 290 -16.07 18.38 4.80
C PHE A 290 -17.44 17.85 5.25
N GLU A 291 -17.62 17.51 6.52
CA GLU A 291 -18.94 17.14 7.03
C GLU A 291 -19.97 18.25 6.75
N TYR A 292 -19.55 19.52 6.82
CA TYR A 292 -20.41 20.66 6.50
C TYR A 292 -20.80 20.72 5.01
N ILE A 293 -19.91 20.31 4.10
CA ILE A 293 -20.17 20.28 2.65
C ILE A 293 -21.07 19.09 2.30
N PHE A 294 -20.82 17.91 2.84
CA PHE A 294 -21.62 16.70 2.56
C PHE A 294 -23.02 16.73 3.16
N THR A 295 -23.21 17.37 4.32
CA THR A 295 -24.55 17.50 4.93
C THR A 295 -25.42 18.56 4.25
N ASN A 296 -24.84 19.47 3.45
CA ASN A 296 -25.59 20.54 2.77
C ASN A 296 -25.73 20.32 1.25
N THR A 297 -25.05 19.38 0.66
CA THR A 297 -25.30 18.94 -0.73
C THR A 297 -26.18 17.68 -0.69
N ALA A 298 -27.48 17.87 -0.50
CA ALA A 298 -28.43 16.85 -0.87
C ALA A 298 -28.27 16.57 -2.36
N PHE A 299 -27.86 15.36 -2.70
CA PHE A 299 -27.84 14.89 -4.07
C PHE A 299 -29.26 14.98 -4.65
N TYR A 300 -29.44 15.82 -5.63
CA TYR A 300 -30.54 15.78 -6.57
C TYR A 300 -30.11 14.96 -7.79
#